data_028b1ff01abd8cedb35e89cbf9704a8b
#
_entry.id   028b1ff01abd8cedb35e89cbf9704a8b
#
_cell.length_a   1.000
_cell.length_b   1.000
_cell.length_c   1.000
_cell.angle_alpha   90.00
_cell.angle_beta   90.00
_cell.angle_gamma   90.00
#
_symmetry.space_group_name_H-M   'P 1'
#
loop_
_entity.id
_entity.type
_entity.pdbx_description
1 polymer ?
#
loop_
_entity_poly.entity_id
_entity_poly.type
_entity_poly.pdbx_seq_one_letter_code
_entity_poly.pdbx_strand_id
1 'polypeptide(L)'
;VLDDALILWFPGPASYTGEDSAELQVHGGGAVIQAVLEALTGLGLRLARPGEFTRRAFENQKLDLTQAEAVADLIDAETDAQRRLAVDQLAGGLSAQYALWRSALLNVLALLEAGIDFPDEDLPEALAEQARGPLLELIGALDQALSDGQRGERIREGFRVAVIGAPNAGKSSLLNALAGREAAIVTPVAGTTRDVIEIPILVSGYKVLLADTAGVRQAEDEIEAEGVRRARAWADSAARRLWLVDGSHASGDWTLAKDLVQPGDLCVINKADLPQAPDAELAYNWATTAGLDVVTISLEADGAIAVKDWLDRTVVSTLSGADMPAATRLRHIEGLSSARDFLVRADAALALGAELAAEDVRLAARALERITGRIGTEEVLGQVFASFCIGK
;
A
#
# COMPACT_ATOMS: atom_id res chain seq x y z
N VAL A 1 13.19 27.51 -37.02
CA VAL A 1 12.50 27.74 -35.74
C VAL A 1 11.61 26.53 -35.54
N LEU A 2 11.75 25.87 -34.37
CA LEU A 2 10.93 24.70 -34.01
C LEU A 2 9.71 25.11 -33.18
N ASP A 3 9.92 26.06 -32.29
CA ASP A 3 8.91 26.62 -31.39
C ASP A 3 9.38 27.96 -30.79
N ASP A 4 8.48 28.68 -30.15
CA ASP A 4 8.76 29.83 -29.29
C ASP A 4 8.50 29.41 -27.84
N ALA A 5 9.57 29.14 -27.08
CA ALA A 5 9.52 28.40 -25.82
C ALA A 5 10.22 29.16 -24.69
N LEU A 6 9.79 28.90 -23.45
CA LEU A 6 10.54 29.31 -22.27
C LEU A 6 11.63 28.27 -21.95
N ILE A 7 12.85 28.75 -21.81
CA ILE A 7 13.99 27.89 -21.43
C ILE A 7 14.44 28.27 -20.03
N LEU A 8 14.49 27.28 -19.15
CA LEU A 8 14.99 27.43 -17.78
C LEU A 8 16.29 26.64 -17.62
N TRP A 9 17.27 27.28 -17.00
CA TRP A 9 18.55 26.66 -16.69
C TRP A 9 18.71 26.49 -15.17
N PHE A 10 19.03 25.27 -14.73
CA PHE A 10 19.24 24.91 -13.35
C PHE A 10 20.66 24.38 -13.16
N PRO A 11 21.58 25.23 -12.64
CA PRO A 11 22.96 24.78 -12.37
C PRO A 11 22.99 23.82 -11.19
N GLY A 12 23.83 22.79 -11.30
CA GLY A 12 24.15 21.91 -10.18
C GLY A 12 24.93 22.68 -9.09
N PRO A 13 24.86 22.25 -7.83
CA PRO A 13 24.06 21.15 -7.28
C PRO A 13 22.63 21.55 -6.89
N ALA A 14 22.17 22.78 -7.20
CA ALA A 14 20.86 23.29 -6.79
C ALA A 14 19.68 22.73 -7.64
N SER A 15 19.97 22.07 -8.76
CA SER A 15 18.96 21.41 -9.61
C SER A 15 18.30 20.21 -8.93
N TYR A 16 17.22 19.70 -9.53
CA TYR A 16 16.52 18.50 -9.06
C TYR A 16 17.45 17.26 -9.02
N THR A 17 18.21 17.05 -10.09
CA THR A 17 19.12 15.90 -10.18
C THR A 17 20.44 16.09 -9.44
N GLY A 18 20.75 17.32 -8.99
CA GLY A 18 22.09 17.68 -8.49
C GLY A 18 23.11 17.98 -9.59
N GLU A 19 22.75 17.79 -10.86
CA GLU A 19 23.58 18.05 -12.04
C GLU A 19 23.03 19.26 -12.81
N ASP A 20 23.84 19.83 -13.71
CA ASP A 20 23.35 20.87 -14.62
C ASP A 20 22.15 20.36 -15.43
N SER A 21 21.05 21.07 -15.38
CA SER A 21 19.79 20.69 -16.03
C SER A 21 19.16 21.87 -16.75
N ALA A 22 18.45 21.59 -17.85
CA ALA A 22 17.66 22.58 -18.56
C ALA A 22 16.25 22.06 -18.82
N GLU A 23 15.28 22.95 -18.73
CA GLU A 23 13.89 22.67 -19.11
C GLU A 23 13.49 23.54 -20.31
N LEU A 24 12.86 22.89 -21.28
CA LEU A 24 12.31 23.53 -22.48
C LEU A 24 10.80 23.43 -22.40
N GLN A 25 10.14 24.52 -22.02
CA GLN A 25 8.66 24.58 -21.93
C GLN A 25 8.10 24.96 -23.30
N VAL A 26 7.86 23.93 -24.11
CA VAL A 26 7.37 24.03 -25.48
C VAL A 26 5.84 23.87 -25.53
N HIS A 27 5.23 24.26 -26.66
CA HIS A 27 3.83 23.93 -26.91
C HIS A 27 3.62 22.42 -27.00
N GLY A 28 2.55 21.90 -26.36
CA GLY A 28 2.31 20.47 -26.14
C GLY A 28 1.87 19.67 -27.36
N GLY A 29 1.97 20.22 -28.58
CA GLY A 29 1.66 19.49 -29.81
C GLY A 29 2.66 18.37 -30.08
N GLY A 30 2.20 17.16 -30.42
CA GLY A 30 3.08 16.01 -30.65
C GLY A 30 4.17 16.27 -31.72
N ALA A 31 3.86 17.04 -32.76
CA ALA A 31 4.84 17.41 -33.78
C ALA A 31 5.95 18.32 -33.26
N VAL A 32 5.63 19.26 -32.34
CA VAL A 32 6.62 20.15 -31.72
C VAL A 32 7.54 19.35 -30.80
N ILE A 33 6.96 18.52 -29.94
CA ILE A 33 7.71 17.64 -29.03
C ILE A 33 8.67 16.74 -29.82
N GLN A 34 8.18 16.10 -30.89
CA GLN A 34 8.99 15.23 -31.74
C GLN A 34 10.14 15.99 -32.40
N ALA A 35 9.88 17.16 -32.96
CA ALA A 35 10.91 17.97 -33.64
C ALA A 35 12.00 18.44 -32.64
N VAL A 36 11.63 18.80 -31.41
CA VAL A 36 12.59 19.17 -30.35
C VAL A 36 13.41 17.97 -29.92
N LEU A 37 12.80 16.81 -29.71
CA LEU A 37 13.52 15.57 -29.36
C LEU A 37 14.50 15.15 -30.46
N GLU A 38 14.11 15.23 -31.74
CA GLU A 38 14.99 14.94 -32.89
C GLU A 38 16.18 15.91 -32.92
N ALA A 39 15.95 17.20 -32.72
CA ALA A 39 17.03 18.19 -32.67
C ALA A 39 18.02 17.93 -31.54
N LEU A 40 17.51 17.61 -30.32
CA LEU A 40 18.34 17.29 -29.16
C LEU A 40 19.14 15.98 -29.38
N THR A 41 18.51 14.96 -29.97
CA THR A 41 19.18 13.70 -30.31
C THR A 41 20.26 13.92 -31.39
N GLY A 42 19.99 14.79 -32.37
CA GLY A 42 20.98 15.21 -33.38
C GLY A 42 22.18 15.94 -32.77
N LEU A 43 22.05 16.52 -31.58
CA LEU A 43 23.16 17.13 -30.82
C LEU A 43 23.90 16.11 -29.91
N GLY A 44 23.58 14.82 -29.99
CA GLY A 44 24.24 13.76 -29.24
C GLY A 44 23.59 13.42 -27.90
N LEU A 45 22.44 14.03 -27.56
CA LEU A 45 21.67 13.62 -26.41
C LEU A 45 20.90 12.33 -26.70
N ARG A 46 20.52 11.60 -25.70
CA ARG A 46 19.67 10.41 -25.81
C ARG A 46 18.39 10.58 -24.98
N LEU A 47 17.38 9.80 -25.28
CA LEU A 47 16.20 9.70 -24.43
C LEU A 47 16.56 9.14 -23.06
N ALA A 48 15.99 9.72 -22.03
CA ALA A 48 16.13 9.24 -20.67
C ALA A 48 15.41 7.89 -20.50
N ARG A 49 15.95 7.03 -19.63
CA ARG A 49 15.29 5.81 -19.20
C ARG A 49 14.15 6.15 -18.22
N PRO A 50 13.20 5.24 -18.01
CA PRO A 50 12.20 5.43 -16.95
C PRO A 50 12.86 5.74 -15.61
N GLY A 51 12.37 6.78 -14.92
CA GLY A 51 12.87 7.23 -13.62
C GLY A 51 14.31 7.76 -13.59
N GLU A 52 14.95 8.02 -14.74
CA GLU A 52 16.39 8.37 -14.78
C GLU A 52 16.70 9.68 -14.05
N PHE A 53 15.85 10.70 -14.12
CA PHE A 53 16.08 11.97 -13.42
C PHE A 53 15.99 11.79 -11.89
N THR A 54 15.00 11.05 -11.42
CA THR A 54 14.83 10.74 -9.99
C THR A 54 15.96 9.82 -9.49
N ARG A 55 16.42 8.87 -10.32
CA ARG A 55 17.58 8.04 -10.02
C ARG A 55 18.85 8.86 -9.84
N ARG A 56 19.12 9.83 -10.73
CA ARG A 56 20.27 10.76 -10.58
C ARG A 56 20.15 11.61 -9.32
N ALA A 57 18.94 12.09 -9.01
CA ALA A 57 18.69 12.80 -7.76
C ALA A 57 19.02 11.94 -6.52
N PHE A 58 18.66 10.66 -6.54
CA PHE A 58 19.03 9.69 -5.50
C PHE A 58 20.55 9.44 -5.46
N GLU A 59 21.21 9.17 -6.59
CA GLU A 59 22.66 8.94 -6.69
C GLU A 59 23.46 10.16 -6.23
N ASN A 60 22.94 11.37 -6.47
CA ASN A 60 23.51 12.64 -6.00
C ASN A 60 23.02 13.06 -4.61
N GLN A 61 22.38 12.17 -3.84
CA GLN A 61 21.96 12.39 -2.44
C GLN A 61 20.98 13.57 -2.27
N LYS A 62 20.24 13.94 -3.32
CA LYS A 62 19.17 14.94 -3.27
C LYS A 62 17.89 14.37 -2.65
N LEU A 63 17.68 13.07 -2.88
CA LEU A 63 16.57 12.28 -2.38
C LEU A 63 17.11 10.97 -1.80
N ASP A 64 16.46 10.41 -0.79
CA ASP A 64 16.64 9.01 -0.46
C ASP A 64 15.65 8.12 -1.23
N LEU A 65 15.70 6.80 -1.02
CA LEU A 65 14.88 5.87 -1.78
C LEU A 65 13.39 6.03 -1.47
N THR A 66 13.02 6.35 -0.22
CA THR A 66 11.62 6.57 0.17
C THR A 66 11.06 7.85 -0.45
N GLN A 67 11.87 8.89 -0.57
CA GLN A 67 11.52 10.14 -1.24
C GLN A 67 11.41 9.94 -2.77
N ALA A 68 12.32 9.15 -3.35
CA ALA A 68 12.24 8.79 -4.76
C ALA A 68 10.92 8.05 -5.09
N GLU A 69 10.54 7.09 -4.26
CA GLU A 69 9.24 6.40 -4.39
C GLU A 69 8.04 7.34 -4.25
N ALA A 70 8.14 8.33 -3.36
CA ALA A 70 7.09 9.33 -3.17
C ALA A 70 6.87 10.20 -4.41
N VAL A 71 7.91 10.43 -5.23
CA VAL A 71 7.75 11.13 -6.52
C VAL A 71 6.83 10.35 -7.44
N ALA A 72 7.01 9.02 -7.55
CA ALA A 72 6.11 8.17 -8.34
C ALA A 72 4.69 8.17 -7.76
N ASP A 73 4.56 7.96 -6.44
CA ASP A 73 3.27 7.93 -5.76
C ASP A 73 2.50 9.25 -5.91
N LEU A 74 3.20 10.39 -5.92
CA LEU A 74 2.57 11.71 -6.11
C LEU A 74 2.06 11.91 -7.54
N ILE A 75 2.76 11.36 -8.53
CA ILE A 75 2.36 11.40 -9.94
C ILE A 75 1.11 10.54 -10.17
N ASP A 76 1.08 9.35 -9.54
CA ASP A 76 0.00 8.39 -9.69
C ASP A 76 -1.16 8.62 -8.71
N ALA A 77 -1.08 9.66 -7.85
CA ALA A 77 -2.09 9.97 -6.87
C ALA A 77 -3.42 10.39 -7.53
N GLU A 78 -4.46 9.61 -7.32
CA GLU A 78 -5.83 9.83 -7.81
C GLU A 78 -6.73 10.46 -6.74
N THR A 79 -6.31 10.45 -5.45
CA THR A 79 -7.10 10.96 -4.33
C THR A 79 -6.30 11.93 -3.47
N ASP A 80 -7.00 12.76 -2.69
CA ASP A 80 -6.35 13.70 -1.77
C ASP A 80 -5.58 12.97 -0.65
N ALA A 81 -6.07 11.82 -0.20
CA ALA A 81 -5.38 10.99 0.78
C ALA A 81 -4.03 10.47 0.23
N GLN A 82 -4.00 9.97 -1.00
CA GLN A 82 -2.78 9.55 -1.69
C GLN A 82 -1.81 10.72 -1.88
N ARG A 83 -2.32 11.85 -2.35
CA ARG A 83 -1.51 13.06 -2.53
C ARG A 83 -0.86 13.51 -1.23
N ARG A 84 -1.61 13.57 -0.11
CA ARG A 84 -1.08 13.97 1.20
C ARG A 84 0.00 13.01 1.67
N LEU A 85 -0.23 11.70 1.56
CA LEU A 85 0.74 10.67 1.93
C LEU A 85 2.04 10.84 1.13
N ALA A 86 1.94 10.99 -0.20
CA ALA A 86 3.09 11.15 -1.07
C ALA A 86 3.86 12.47 -0.80
N VAL A 87 3.15 13.57 -0.55
CA VAL A 87 3.78 14.87 -0.21
C VAL A 87 4.52 14.80 1.10
N ASP A 88 3.95 14.20 2.16
CA ASP A 88 4.63 14.01 3.44
C ASP A 88 5.88 13.14 3.30
N GLN A 89 5.77 12.03 2.58
CA GLN A 89 6.89 11.14 2.31
C GLN A 89 7.99 11.83 1.50
N LEU A 90 7.63 12.62 0.48
CA LEU A 90 8.58 13.41 -0.31
C LEU A 90 9.26 14.50 0.53
N ALA A 91 8.54 15.09 1.49
CA ALA A 91 9.11 16.03 2.46
C ALA A 91 10.07 15.38 3.48
N GLY A 92 10.20 14.05 3.45
CA GLY A 92 11.13 13.29 4.30
C GLY A 92 10.51 12.75 5.59
N GLY A 93 9.18 12.66 5.71
CA GLY A 93 8.52 12.14 6.90
C GLY A 93 9.01 10.74 7.28
N LEU A 94 9.05 9.80 6.33
CA LEU A 94 9.60 8.45 6.56
C LEU A 94 11.09 8.47 6.86
N SER A 95 11.87 9.26 6.13
CA SER A 95 13.32 9.38 6.31
C SER A 95 13.68 9.85 7.72
N ALA A 96 12.95 10.82 8.24
CA ALA A 96 13.11 11.32 9.60
C ALA A 96 12.80 10.23 10.64
N GLN A 97 11.72 9.49 10.46
CA GLN A 97 11.34 8.39 11.36
C GLN A 97 12.40 7.27 11.37
N TYR A 98 12.87 6.85 10.20
CA TYR A 98 13.94 5.85 10.11
C TYR A 98 15.27 6.33 10.66
N ALA A 99 15.58 7.62 10.54
CA ALA A 99 16.76 8.21 11.16
C ALA A 99 16.69 8.21 12.69
N LEU A 100 15.51 8.45 13.28
CA LEU A 100 15.29 8.32 14.72
C LEU A 100 15.52 6.89 15.21
N TRP A 101 14.93 5.90 14.54
CA TRP A 101 15.15 4.48 14.90
C TRP A 101 16.60 4.06 14.73
N ARG A 102 17.26 4.50 13.67
CA ARG A 102 18.69 4.26 13.48
C ARG A 102 19.53 4.86 14.61
N SER A 103 19.23 6.08 15.04
CA SER A 103 19.92 6.71 16.16
C SER A 103 19.73 5.93 17.46
N ALA A 104 18.50 5.45 17.73
CA ALA A 104 18.21 4.60 18.88
C ALA A 104 19.00 3.29 18.83
N LEU A 105 19.08 2.63 17.63
CA LEU A 105 19.90 1.43 17.43
C LEU A 105 21.39 1.67 17.71
N LEU A 106 21.93 2.79 17.23
CA LEU A 106 23.33 3.14 17.50
C LEU A 106 23.61 3.36 18.99
N ASN A 107 22.65 3.94 19.72
CA ASN A 107 22.77 4.09 21.18
C ASN A 107 22.76 2.71 21.89
N VAL A 108 21.87 1.79 21.49
CA VAL A 108 21.86 0.42 22.02
C VAL A 108 23.18 -0.27 21.71
N LEU A 109 23.67 -0.17 20.47
CA LEU A 109 24.93 -0.78 20.05
C LEU A 109 26.11 -0.25 20.84
N ALA A 110 26.19 1.09 21.06
CA ALA A 110 27.25 1.70 21.84
C ALA A 110 27.31 1.19 23.31
N LEU A 111 26.15 0.96 23.93
CA LEU A 111 26.07 0.38 25.27
C LEU A 111 26.57 -1.08 25.29
N LEU A 112 26.24 -1.87 24.26
CA LEU A 112 26.69 -3.24 24.14
C LEU A 112 28.20 -3.33 23.87
N GLU A 113 28.72 -2.51 22.94
CA GLU A 113 30.14 -2.46 22.59
C GLU A 113 31.00 -2.00 23.76
N ALA A 114 30.53 -1.01 24.54
CA ALA A 114 31.26 -0.59 25.75
C ALA A 114 31.38 -1.73 26.76
N GLY A 115 30.39 -2.60 26.89
CA GLY A 115 30.44 -3.80 27.74
C GLY A 115 31.37 -4.89 27.20
N ILE A 116 31.64 -4.91 25.88
CA ILE A 116 32.56 -5.87 25.24
C ILE A 116 34.02 -5.41 25.32
N ASP A 117 34.27 -4.11 25.04
CA ASP A 117 35.63 -3.56 24.89
C ASP A 117 36.34 -3.28 26.24
N PHE A 118 35.56 -3.12 27.31
CA PHE A 118 36.09 -2.78 28.64
C PHE A 118 35.67 -3.76 29.73
N PRO A 119 35.97 -5.06 29.59
CA PRO A 119 35.53 -6.09 30.55
C PRO A 119 36.20 -6.00 31.91
N ASP A 120 37.38 -5.34 32.00
CA ASP A 120 38.24 -5.25 33.21
C ASP A 120 38.13 -3.91 33.97
N GLU A 121 37.38 -2.96 33.46
CA GLU A 121 37.10 -1.74 34.18
C GLU A 121 35.90 -1.96 35.12
N ASP A 122 35.88 -1.26 36.28
CA ASP A 122 34.74 -1.25 37.23
C ASP A 122 33.47 -0.58 36.59
N LEU A 123 33.20 -0.94 35.32
CA LEU A 123 31.95 -0.61 34.67
C LEU A 123 30.84 -1.45 35.32
N PRO A 124 29.70 -0.86 35.65
CA PRO A 124 28.59 -1.62 36.24
C PRO A 124 28.28 -2.81 35.36
N GLU A 125 28.14 -4.02 35.94
CA GLU A 125 27.61 -5.22 35.26
C GLU A 125 26.28 -4.96 34.50
N ALA A 126 25.75 -3.77 34.67
CA ALA A 126 24.48 -3.26 34.18
C ALA A 126 24.53 -2.58 32.79
N LEU A 127 25.65 -2.50 32.06
CA LEU A 127 25.64 -1.81 30.74
C LEU A 127 24.79 -2.58 29.72
N ALA A 128 24.92 -3.90 29.67
CA ALA A 128 24.05 -4.73 28.83
C ALA A 128 22.58 -4.66 29.29
N GLU A 129 22.35 -4.56 30.60
CA GLU A 129 21.01 -4.39 31.18
C GLU A 129 20.45 -3.00 30.88
N GLN A 130 21.30 -1.96 30.85
CA GLN A 130 20.88 -0.61 30.40
C GLN A 130 20.50 -0.55 28.93
N ALA A 131 21.08 -1.37 28.07
CA ALA A 131 20.70 -1.50 26.67
C ALA A 131 19.29 -2.08 26.48
N ARG A 132 18.80 -2.90 27.41
CA ARG A 132 17.53 -3.62 27.31
C ARG A 132 16.32 -2.69 27.26
N GLY A 133 16.28 -1.64 28.07
CA GLY A 133 15.17 -0.68 28.07
C GLY A 133 14.96 -0.04 26.69
N PRO A 134 15.97 0.67 26.15
CA PRO A 134 15.90 1.24 24.81
C PRO A 134 15.64 0.21 23.69
N LEU A 135 16.14 -1.01 23.84
CA LEU A 135 15.88 -2.09 22.89
C LEU A 135 14.40 -2.50 22.84
N LEU A 136 13.76 -2.67 24.01
CA LEU A 136 12.34 -2.99 24.11
C LEU A 136 11.44 -1.83 23.64
N GLU A 137 11.82 -0.60 23.92
CA GLU A 137 11.12 0.59 23.39
C GLU A 137 11.13 0.60 21.87
N LEU A 138 12.27 0.28 21.27
CA LEU A 138 12.41 0.23 19.81
C LEU A 138 11.62 -0.93 19.20
N ILE A 139 11.62 -2.11 19.83
CA ILE A 139 10.75 -3.24 19.39
C ILE A 139 9.28 -2.80 19.40
N GLY A 140 8.83 -2.15 20.48
CA GLY A 140 7.45 -1.65 20.57
C GLY A 140 7.13 -0.61 19.49
N ALA A 141 8.06 0.28 19.17
CA ALA A 141 7.90 1.27 18.11
C ALA A 141 7.81 0.61 16.71
N LEU A 142 8.61 -0.42 16.45
CA LEU A 142 8.54 -1.17 15.20
C LEU A 142 7.26 -2.02 15.11
N ASP A 143 6.81 -2.64 16.19
CA ASP A 143 5.52 -3.37 16.23
C ASP A 143 4.36 -2.43 15.91
N GLN A 144 4.35 -1.21 16.47
CA GLN A 144 3.36 -0.19 16.16
C GLN A 144 3.42 0.22 14.67
N ALA A 145 4.61 0.44 14.13
CA ALA A 145 4.82 0.79 12.73
C ALA A 145 4.37 -0.31 11.76
N LEU A 146 4.62 -1.57 12.10
CA LEU A 146 4.17 -2.74 11.34
C LEU A 146 2.63 -2.87 11.36
N SER A 147 2.01 -2.67 12.52
CA SER A 147 0.55 -2.65 12.66
C SER A 147 -0.09 -1.57 11.77
N ASP A 148 0.54 -0.41 11.68
CA ASP A 148 0.08 0.72 10.88
C ASP A 148 0.47 0.61 9.38
N GLY A 149 1.43 -0.23 9.04
CA GLY A 149 1.94 -0.41 7.69
C GLY A 149 0.89 -0.85 6.67
N GLN A 150 -0.05 -1.70 7.09
CA GLN A 150 -1.18 -2.10 6.24
C GLN A 150 -2.10 -0.93 5.90
N ARG A 151 -2.22 0.06 6.78
CA ARG A 151 -2.98 1.29 6.52
C ARG A 151 -2.32 2.11 5.41
N GLY A 152 -1.01 2.28 5.47
CA GLY A 152 -0.24 3.01 4.45
C GLY A 152 -0.35 2.39 3.07
N GLU A 153 -0.21 1.07 2.97
CA GLU A 153 -0.37 0.33 1.72
C GLU A 153 -1.80 0.48 1.15
N ARG A 154 -2.83 0.36 2.00
CA ARG A 154 -4.24 0.53 1.59
C ARG A 154 -4.56 1.95 1.14
N ILE A 155 -3.95 2.99 1.72
CA ILE A 155 -4.10 4.36 1.24
C ILE A 155 -3.46 4.50 -0.14
N ARG A 156 -2.26 3.96 -0.34
CA ARG A 156 -1.50 4.04 -1.59
C ARG A 156 -2.15 3.24 -2.72
N GLU A 157 -2.41 1.96 -2.51
CA GLU A 157 -2.94 1.07 -3.54
C GLU A 157 -4.45 1.16 -3.72
N GLY A 158 -5.16 1.46 -2.66
CA GLY A 158 -6.61 1.46 -2.56
C GLY A 158 -7.11 0.40 -1.57
N PHE A 159 -8.25 0.69 -0.97
CA PHE A 159 -8.93 -0.20 -0.03
C PHE A 159 -9.73 -1.24 -0.82
N ARG A 160 -9.27 -2.48 -0.83
CA ARG A 160 -9.89 -3.57 -1.60
C ARG A 160 -11.12 -4.12 -0.91
N VAL A 161 -12.24 -4.18 -1.65
CA VAL A 161 -13.52 -4.72 -1.19
C VAL A 161 -14.04 -5.76 -2.18
N ALA A 162 -14.13 -7.01 -1.75
CA ALA A 162 -14.66 -8.11 -2.55
C ALA A 162 -16.19 -8.15 -2.48
N VAL A 163 -16.86 -8.25 -3.62
CA VAL A 163 -18.29 -8.50 -3.69
C VAL A 163 -18.51 -9.99 -3.97
N ILE A 164 -19.00 -10.73 -2.98
CA ILE A 164 -19.17 -12.17 -3.00
C ILE A 164 -20.65 -12.55 -2.82
N GLY A 165 -21.03 -13.74 -3.22
CA GLY A 165 -22.40 -14.25 -3.08
C GLY A 165 -22.82 -15.11 -4.26
N ALA A 166 -23.99 -15.75 -4.13
CA ALA A 166 -24.55 -16.63 -5.14
C ALA A 166 -24.83 -15.93 -6.49
N PRO A 167 -24.94 -16.65 -7.58
CA PRO A 167 -25.41 -16.09 -8.83
C PRO A 167 -26.78 -15.42 -8.65
N ASN A 168 -27.01 -14.33 -9.37
CA ASN A 168 -28.28 -13.57 -9.35
C ASN A 168 -28.65 -12.93 -7.99
N ALA A 169 -27.75 -12.95 -6.99
CA ALA A 169 -27.95 -12.23 -5.73
C ALA A 169 -27.96 -10.69 -5.90
N GLY A 170 -27.51 -10.18 -7.06
CA GLY A 170 -27.50 -8.74 -7.35
C GLY A 170 -26.11 -8.10 -7.30
N LYS A 171 -25.03 -8.89 -7.35
CA LYS A 171 -23.63 -8.38 -7.24
C LYS A 171 -23.32 -7.30 -8.27
N SER A 172 -23.53 -7.56 -9.55
CA SER A 172 -23.26 -6.60 -10.62
C SER A 172 -24.18 -5.37 -10.53
N SER A 173 -25.42 -5.53 -10.05
CA SER A 173 -26.33 -4.41 -9.80
C SER A 173 -25.85 -3.53 -8.66
N LEU A 174 -25.33 -4.15 -7.58
CA LEU A 174 -24.72 -3.42 -6.46
C LEU A 174 -23.47 -2.64 -6.92
N LEU A 175 -22.57 -3.29 -7.66
CA LEU A 175 -21.38 -2.65 -8.20
C LEU A 175 -21.74 -1.45 -9.08
N ASN A 176 -22.70 -1.59 -9.98
CA ASN A 176 -23.19 -0.50 -10.83
C ASN A 176 -23.82 0.63 -10.01
N ALA A 177 -24.58 0.30 -8.96
CA ALA A 177 -25.19 1.30 -8.08
C ALA A 177 -24.14 2.08 -7.26
N LEU A 178 -23.08 1.44 -6.82
CA LEU A 178 -21.94 2.07 -6.13
C LEU A 178 -21.08 2.89 -7.10
N ALA A 179 -20.78 2.36 -8.28
CA ALA A 179 -19.97 3.04 -9.30
C ALA A 179 -20.71 4.21 -9.97
N GLY A 180 -22.00 4.10 -10.20
CA GLY A 180 -22.79 5.05 -11.00
C GLY A 180 -22.91 6.47 -10.42
N ARG A 181 -22.59 6.70 -9.15
CA ARG A 181 -22.63 8.00 -8.48
C ARG A 181 -21.26 8.58 -8.13
N GLU A 182 -20.20 7.79 -8.12
CA GLU A 182 -18.87 8.18 -7.61
C GLU A 182 -17.71 7.79 -8.54
N ALA A 183 -17.97 7.21 -9.71
CA ALA A 183 -16.95 6.94 -10.73
C ALA A 183 -16.46 8.23 -11.42
N ALA A 184 -16.03 9.22 -10.62
CA ALA A 184 -15.52 10.48 -11.14
C ALA A 184 -14.03 10.44 -11.54
N ILE A 185 -13.34 9.30 -11.33
CA ILE A 185 -11.93 9.16 -11.71
C ILE A 185 -11.73 7.76 -12.29
N VAL A 186 -11.99 7.59 -13.58
CA VAL A 186 -11.57 6.38 -14.28
C VAL A 186 -10.94 6.78 -15.60
N THR A 187 -9.63 6.79 -15.67
CA THR A 187 -8.94 6.46 -16.91
C THR A 187 -9.01 4.93 -17.06
N PRO A 188 -9.70 4.38 -18.05
CA PRO A 188 -9.64 2.94 -18.29
C PRO A 188 -8.22 2.61 -18.76
N VAL A 189 -7.43 2.01 -17.90
CA VAL A 189 -6.20 1.34 -18.34
C VAL A 189 -6.66 0.11 -19.12
N ALA A 190 -6.69 0.24 -20.44
CA ALA A 190 -6.97 -0.84 -21.36
C ALA A 190 -5.77 -1.80 -21.35
N GLY A 191 -5.96 -3.00 -20.86
CA GLY A 191 -5.00 -4.07 -21.05
C GLY A 191 -5.01 -5.10 -19.93
N THR A 192 -5.91 -6.04 -19.96
CA THR A 192 -5.77 -7.47 -19.68
C THR A 192 -7.15 -8.09 -19.47
N THR A 193 -7.67 -8.76 -20.46
CA THR A 193 -9.03 -9.35 -20.52
C THR A 193 -9.15 -10.69 -19.77
N ARG A 194 -8.31 -10.98 -18.78
CA ARG A 194 -8.31 -12.24 -18.01
C ARG A 194 -8.24 -12.09 -16.49
N ASP A 195 -8.14 -10.86 -15.99
CA ASP A 195 -8.05 -10.58 -14.54
C ASP A 195 -9.41 -10.15 -13.97
N VAL A 196 -9.55 -10.27 -12.65
CA VAL A 196 -10.73 -9.78 -11.92
C VAL A 196 -10.91 -8.29 -12.25
N ILE A 197 -12.10 -7.88 -12.69
CA ILE A 197 -12.38 -6.49 -13.04
C ILE A 197 -12.50 -5.70 -11.73
N GLU A 198 -11.52 -4.84 -11.48
CA GLU A 198 -11.52 -3.90 -10.38
C GLU A 198 -12.20 -2.59 -10.82
N ILE A 199 -13.14 -2.12 -10.03
CA ILE A 199 -13.86 -0.85 -10.25
C ILE A 199 -13.38 0.13 -9.17
N PRO A 200 -12.59 1.13 -9.51
CA PRO A 200 -12.19 2.16 -8.56
C PRO A 200 -13.35 3.13 -8.29
N ILE A 201 -13.60 3.40 -7.03
CA ILE A 201 -14.54 4.42 -6.56
C ILE A 201 -13.89 5.30 -5.50
N LEU A 202 -14.43 6.50 -5.32
CA LEU A 202 -14.00 7.42 -4.27
C LEU A 202 -14.95 7.34 -3.08
N VAL A 203 -14.44 6.97 -1.90
CA VAL A 203 -15.22 6.88 -0.65
C VAL A 203 -14.54 7.73 0.41
N SER A 204 -15.20 8.78 0.87
CA SER A 204 -14.68 9.71 1.90
C SER A 204 -13.25 10.23 1.63
N GLY A 205 -12.89 10.43 0.36
CA GLY A 205 -11.56 10.92 -0.06
C GLY A 205 -10.48 9.84 -0.21
N TYR A 206 -10.84 8.57 -0.04
CA TYR A 206 -9.96 7.41 -0.23
C TYR A 206 -10.33 6.63 -1.49
N LYS A 207 -9.34 6.04 -2.14
CA LYS A 207 -9.53 5.10 -3.25
C LYS A 207 -10.01 3.75 -2.70
N VAL A 208 -11.15 3.27 -3.19
CA VAL A 208 -11.68 1.94 -2.90
C VAL A 208 -11.76 1.15 -4.19
N LEU A 209 -11.24 -0.06 -4.18
CA LEU A 209 -11.27 -0.98 -5.32
C LEU A 209 -12.35 -2.04 -5.06
N LEU A 210 -13.44 -1.96 -5.80
CA LEU A 210 -14.50 -2.97 -5.78
C LEU A 210 -14.21 -4.03 -6.84
N ALA A 211 -14.34 -5.32 -6.48
CA ALA A 211 -14.22 -6.38 -7.47
C ALA A 211 -15.35 -7.38 -7.37
N ASP A 212 -15.90 -7.76 -8.53
CA ASP A 212 -16.87 -8.85 -8.66
C ASP A 212 -16.14 -10.18 -8.69
N THR A 213 -16.33 -10.99 -7.66
CA THR A 213 -15.81 -12.35 -7.62
C THR A 213 -16.82 -13.36 -8.19
N ALA A 214 -17.61 -12.98 -9.20
CA ALA A 214 -18.68 -13.81 -9.79
C ALA A 214 -18.22 -15.18 -10.33
N GLY A 215 -16.90 -15.40 -10.42
CA GLY A 215 -16.30 -16.65 -10.87
C GLY A 215 -16.18 -17.77 -9.81
N VAL A 216 -16.66 -17.59 -8.58
CA VAL A 216 -16.56 -18.64 -7.52
C VAL A 216 -17.68 -19.69 -7.74
N ARG A 217 -17.67 -20.35 -8.90
CA ARG A 217 -18.50 -21.53 -9.17
C ARG A 217 -17.66 -22.79 -9.09
N GLN A 218 -18.31 -23.94 -8.86
CA GLN A 218 -17.68 -25.23 -9.13
C GLN A 218 -17.41 -25.30 -10.65
N ALA A 219 -16.15 -25.35 -11.01
CA ALA A 219 -15.71 -25.33 -12.39
C ALA A 219 -15.95 -26.71 -13.02
N GLU A 220 -16.55 -26.74 -14.20
CA GLU A 220 -16.66 -27.95 -15.02
C GLU A 220 -15.43 -28.12 -15.95
N ASP A 221 -14.63 -27.02 -16.17
CA ASP A 221 -13.43 -27.02 -17.01
C ASP A 221 -12.23 -26.40 -16.31
N GLU A 222 -10.98 -26.77 -16.72
CA GLU A 222 -9.70 -26.28 -16.16
C GLU A 222 -9.55 -24.73 -16.22
N ILE A 223 -10.09 -24.08 -17.25
CA ILE A 223 -10.05 -22.62 -17.43
C ILE A 223 -10.96 -21.92 -16.43
N GLU A 224 -12.12 -22.52 -16.13
CA GLU A 224 -13.09 -22.02 -15.15
C GLU A 224 -12.54 -22.19 -13.72
N ALA A 225 -11.84 -23.30 -13.44
CA ALA A 225 -11.17 -23.55 -12.17
C ALA A 225 -10.10 -22.52 -11.85
N GLU A 226 -9.35 -22.04 -12.83
CA GLU A 226 -8.35 -20.97 -12.65
C GLU A 226 -9.04 -19.64 -12.32
N GLY A 227 -10.15 -19.30 -12.99
CA GLY A 227 -10.94 -18.09 -12.68
C GLY A 227 -11.47 -18.11 -11.24
N VAL A 228 -11.99 -19.25 -10.78
CA VAL A 228 -12.44 -19.45 -9.39
C VAL A 228 -11.30 -19.27 -8.39
N ARG A 229 -10.12 -19.84 -8.65
CA ARG A 229 -8.95 -19.67 -7.78
C ARG A 229 -8.51 -18.21 -7.65
N ARG A 230 -8.48 -17.47 -8.76
CA ARG A 230 -8.12 -16.04 -8.77
C ARG A 230 -9.13 -15.18 -8.01
N ALA A 231 -10.42 -15.40 -8.25
CA ALA A 231 -11.49 -14.72 -7.53
C ALA A 231 -11.43 -14.98 -6.02
N ARG A 232 -11.10 -16.22 -5.63
CA ARG A 232 -10.93 -16.59 -4.23
C ARG A 232 -9.69 -15.92 -3.63
N ALA A 233 -8.55 -15.98 -4.31
CA ALA A 233 -7.31 -15.32 -3.88
C ALA A 233 -7.50 -13.80 -3.75
N TRP A 234 -8.27 -13.18 -4.65
CA TRP A 234 -8.59 -11.75 -4.58
C TRP A 234 -9.48 -11.45 -3.37
N ALA A 235 -10.53 -12.27 -3.12
CA ALA A 235 -11.39 -12.13 -1.95
C ALA A 235 -10.62 -12.33 -0.63
N ASP A 236 -9.66 -13.26 -0.59
CA ASP A 236 -8.80 -13.50 0.56
C ASP A 236 -7.88 -12.29 0.83
N SER A 237 -7.38 -11.62 -0.22
CA SER A 237 -6.53 -10.42 -0.10
C SER A 237 -7.32 -9.14 0.17
N ALA A 238 -8.65 -9.14 0.02
CA ALA A 238 -9.47 -7.97 0.25
C ALA A 238 -9.49 -7.56 1.73
N ALA A 239 -9.50 -6.24 1.98
CA ALA A 239 -9.61 -5.69 3.32
C ALA A 239 -10.98 -5.99 3.94
N ARG A 240 -12.04 -6.02 3.10
CA ARG A 240 -13.42 -6.33 3.49
C ARG A 240 -14.16 -7.07 2.36
N ARG A 241 -15.23 -7.77 2.72
CA ARG A 241 -16.15 -8.45 1.79
C ARG A 241 -17.56 -7.93 1.99
N LEU A 242 -18.25 -7.74 0.86
CA LEU A 242 -19.69 -7.51 0.80
C LEU A 242 -20.32 -8.83 0.36
N TRP A 243 -20.92 -9.53 1.29
CA TRP A 243 -21.56 -10.81 1.03
C TRP A 243 -23.05 -10.61 0.72
N LEU A 244 -23.41 -10.76 -0.56
CA LEU A 244 -24.77 -10.62 -1.04
C LEU A 244 -25.54 -11.91 -0.94
N VAL A 245 -26.71 -11.82 -0.33
CA VAL A 245 -27.70 -12.90 -0.21
C VAL A 245 -28.99 -12.46 -0.91
N ASP A 246 -29.55 -13.33 -1.75
CA ASP A 246 -30.89 -13.15 -2.30
C ASP A 246 -31.92 -13.49 -1.23
N GLY A 247 -32.57 -12.48 -0.66
CA GLY A 247 -33.58 -12.66 0.40
C GLY A 247 -34.91 -13.27 -0.11
N SER A 248 -35.16 -13.28 -1.40
CA SER A 248 -36.40 -13.75 -1.99
C SER A 248 -36.44 -15.24 -2.35
N HIS A 249 -35.27 -15.93 -2.28
CA HIS A 249 -35.14 -17.33 -2.75
C HIS A 249 -34.69 -18.26 -1.63
N ALA A 250 -35.30 -19.43 -1.55
CA ALA A 250 -34.97 -20.53 -0.63
C ALA A 250 -34.18 -21.61 -1.39
N SER A 251 -32.93 -21.32 -1.79
CA SER A 251 -32.09 -22.26 -2.54
C SER A 251 -30.98 -22.89 -1.70
N GLY A 252 -30.70 -22.34 -0.51
CA GLY A 252 -29.51 -22.70 0.30
C GLY A 252 -28.20 -22.14 -0.24
N ASP A 253 -28.20 -21.47 -1.39
CA ASP A 253 -26.99 -20.97 -2.09
C ASP A 253 -26.25 -19.87 -1.30
N TRP A 254 -26.91 -19.24 -0.32
CA TRP A 254 -26.30 -18.28 0.58
C TRP A 254 -25.12 -18.88 1.37
N THR A 255 -25.06 -20.20 1.51
CA THR A 255 -23.98 -20.90 2.22
C THR A 255 -22.66 -20.93 1.44
N LEU A 256 -22.68 -20.74 0.10
CA LEU A 256 -21.52 -20.90 -0.78
C LEU A 256 -20.36 -19.94 -0.49
N ALA A 257 -20.64 -18.79 0.11
CA ALA A 257 -19.63 -17.79 0.42
C ALA A 257 -19.21 -17.74 1.89
N LYS A 258 -19.75 -18.61 2.74
CA LYS A 258 -19.49 -18.60 4.20
C LYS A 258 -18.03 -18.71 4.57
N ASP A 259 -17.24 -19.51 3.83
CA ASP A 259 -15.84 -19.76 4.08
C ASP A 259 -14.94 -18.56 3.71
N LEU A 260 -15.49 -17.56 3.01
CA LEU A 260 -14.74 -16.39 2.55
C LEU A 260 -14.94 -15.17 3.43
N VAL A 261 -15.99 -15.13 4.24
CA VAL A 261 -16.28 -13.95 5.08
C VAL A 261 -15.56 -14.03 6.41
N GLN A 262 -15.27 -12.83 6.96
CA GLN A 262 -14.54 -12.64 8.20
C GLN A 262 -15.30 -11.66 9.11
N PRO A 263 -15.08 -11.69 10.43
CA PRO A 263 -15.65 -10.70 11.34
C PRO A 263 -15.37 -9.26 10.87
N GLY A 264 -16.39 -8.42 10.90
CA GLY A 264 -16.33 -7.04 10.41
C GLY A 264 -16.59 -6.87 8.91
N ASP A 265 -16.88 -7.95 8.17
CA ASP A 265 -17.44 -7.87 6.81
C ASP A 265 -18.93 -7.51 6.84
N LEU A 266 -19.53 -7.20 5.69
CA LEU A 266 -20.93 -6.85 5.57
C LEU A 266 -21.74 -7.96 4.88
N CYS A 267 -22.77 -8.46 5.54
CA CYS A 267 -23.82 -9.27 4.91
C CYS A 267 -24.93 -8.34 4.39
N VAL A 268 -25.21 -8.43 3.10
CA VAL A 268 -26.23 -7.64 2.40
C VAL A 268 -27.36 -8.55 1.97
N ILE A 269 -28.50 -8.51 2.65
CA ILE A 269 -29.72 -9.22 2.26
C ILE A 269 -30.46 -8.34 1.27
N ASN A 270 -30.40 -8.73 0.01
CA ASN A 270 -30.97 -7.97 -1.11
C ASN A 270 -32.37 -8.45 -1.46
N LYS A 271 -33.07 -7.66 -2.29
CA LYS A 271 -34.45 -7.89 -2.79
C LYS A 271 -35.49 -7.83 -1.66
N ALA A 272 -35.33 -6.88 -0.76
CA ALA A 272 -36.26 -6.64 0.35
C ALA A 272 -37.66 -6.19 -0.12
N ASP A 273 -37.79 -5.75 -1.36
CA ASP A 273 -39.07 -5.41 -2.03
C ASP A 273 -39.91 -6.64 -2.38
N LEU A 274 -39.30 -7.82 -2.36
CA LEU A 274 -39.99 -9.11 -2.64
C LEU A 274 -40.32 -9.85 -1.33
N PRO A 275 -41.28 -10.82 -1.36
CA PRO A 275 -41.51 -11.68 -0.21
C PRO A 275 -40.22 -12.38 0.25
N GLN A 276 -39.90 -12.27 1.51
CA GLN A 276 -38.67 -12.84 2.06
C GLN A 276 -38.80 -14.34 2.27
N ALA A 277 -37.79 -15.08 1.82
CA ALA A 277 -37.66 -16.51 2.03
C ALA A 277 -37.00 -16.85 3.36
N PRO A 278 -37.16 -18.08 3.90
CA PRO A 278 -36.48 -18.50 5.14
C PRO A 278 -34.96 -18.33 5.14
N ASP A 279 -34.33 -18.39 3.98
CA ASP A 279 -32.88 -18.19 3.79
C ASP A 279 -32.41 -16.82 4.22
N ALA A 280 -33.23 -15.78 4.10
CA ALA A 280 -32.93 -14.44 4.57
C ALA A 280 -32.71 -14.40 6.09
N GLU A 281 -33.61 -15.04 6.86
CA GLU A 281 -33.50 -15.12 8.32
C GLU A 281 -32.33 -16.00 8.76
N LEU A 282 -32.10 -17.12 8.07
CA LEU A 282 -30.98 -18.01 8.33
C LEU A 282 -29.64 -17.30 8.08
N ALA A 283 -29.52 -16.58 6.96
CA ALA A 283 -28.31 -15.79 6.64
C ALA A 283 -28.09 -14.66 7.66
N TYR A 284 -29.15 -13.93 8.05
CA TYR A 284 -29.08 -12.89 9.07
C TYR A 284 -28.55 -13.42 10.39
N ASN A 285 -29.15 -14.50 10.91
CA ASN A 285 -28.77 -15.10 12.19
C ASN A 285 -27.34 -15.63 12.17
N TRP A 286 -26.95 -16.27 11.07
CA TRP A 286 -25.58 -16.76 10.91
C TRP A 286 -24.56 -15.62 10.83
N ALA A 287 -24.82 -14.59 10.00
CA ALA A 287 -23.94 -13.44 9.83
C ALA A 287 -23.71 -12.70 11.15
N THR A 288 -24.79 -12.45 11.90
CA THR A 288 -24.71 -11.80 13.22
C THR A 288 -23.88 -12.63 14.20
N THR A 289 -24.05 -13.95 14.22
CA THR A 289 -23.29 -14.87 15.08
C THR A 289 -21.81 -14.91 14.68
N ALA A 290 -21.51 -14.79 13.38
CA ALA A 290 -20.16 -14.78 12.83
C ALA A 290 -19.46 -13.40 12.99
N GLY A 291 -20.12 -12.39 13.59
CA GLY A 291 -19.55 -11.07 13.82
C GLY A 291 -19.52 -10.16 12.58
N LEU A 292 -20.43 -10.39 11.63
CA LEU A 292 -20.61 -9.51 10.48
C LEU A 292 -21.65 -8.43 10.81
N ASP A 293 -21.47 -7.25 10.17
CA ASP A 293 -22.57 -6.29 10.07
C ASP A 293 -23.63 -6.82 9.08
N VAL A 294 -24.91 -6.48 9.29
CA VAL A 294 -25.99 -6.92 8.41
C VAL A 294 -26.85 -5.73 8.00
N VAL A 295 -27.13 -5.63 6.70
CA VAL A 295 -28.09 -4.69 6.13
C VAL A 295 -29.07 -5.43 5.23
N THR A 296 -30.32 -4.97 5.24
CA THR A 296 -31.38 -5.45 4.33
C THR A 296 -31.74 -4.32 3.38
N ILE A 297 -31.66 -4.56 2.08
CA ILE A 297 -31.85 -3.54 1.05
C ILE A 297 -32.70 -4.04 -0.12
N SER A 298 -33.28 -3.11 -0.86
CA SER A 298 -33.73 -3.33 -2.24
C SER A 298 -32.93 -2.43 -3.17
N LEU A 299 -32.10 -3.03 -4.04
CA LEU A 299 -31.35 -2.24 -5.02
C LEU A 299 -32.26 -1.49 -6.00
N GLU A 300 -33.48 -1.96 -6.24
CA GLU A 300 -34.45 -1.31 -7.11
C GLU A 300 -35.19 -0.15 -6.43
N ALA A 301 -35.48 -0.24 -5.13
CA ALA A 301 -36.22 0.77 -4.39
C ALA A 301 -35.30 1.76 -3.66
N ASP A 302 -34.39 1.28 -2.83
CA ASP A 302 -33.56 2.08 -1.92
C ASP A 302 -32.15 2.31 -2.47
N GLY A 303 -31.77 1.56 -3.51
CA GLY A 303 -30.42 1.55 -4.03
C GLY A 303 -29.40 1.01 -3.03
N ALA A 304 -28.16 1.51 -3.10
CA ALA A 304 -27.05 1.03 -2.29
C ALA A 304 -26.72 1.94 -1.08
N ILE A 305 -27.66 2.77 -0.61
CA ILE A 305 -27.39 3.81 0.42
C ILE A 305 -26.80 3.21 1.70
N ALA A 306 -27.45 2.16 2.24
CA ALA A 306 -26.98 1.54 3.49
C ALA A 306 -25.60 0.87 3.34
N VAL A 307 -25.30 0.31 2.17
CA VAL A 307 -23.99 -0.26 1.86
C VAL A 307 -22.94 0.85 1.75
N LYS A 308 -23.29 1.97 1.11
CA LYS A 308 -22.42 3.13 1.02
C LYS A 308 -22.09 3.71 2.41
N ASP A 309 -23.08 3.92 3.26
CA ASP A 309 -22.90 4.42 4.62
C ASP A 309 -22.01 3.48 5.46
N TRP A 310 -22.11 2.19 5.23
CA TRP A 310 -21.23 1.21 5.86
C TRP A 310 -19.80 1.32 5.31
N LEU A 311 -19.63 1.46 3.98
CA LEU A 311 -18.32 1.66 3.36
C LEU A 311 -17.65 2.93 3.87
N ASP A 312 -18.37 4.06 3.92
CA ASP A 312 -17.86 5.33 4.43
C ASP A 312 -17.33 5.17 5.87
N ARG A 313 -18.11 4.59 6.77
CA ARG A 313 -17.70 4.36 8.16
C ARG A 313 -16.50 3.42 8.25
N THR A 314 -16.51 2.33 7.49
CA THR A 314 -15.47 1.30 7.53
C THR A 314 -14.15 1.82 6.95
N VAL A 315 -14.19 2.52 5.83
CA VAL A 315 -13.01 3.10 5.19
C VAL A 315 -12.41 4.18 6.09
N VAL A 316 -13.23 5.10 6.61
CA VAL A 316 -12.74 6.15 7.51
C VAL A 316 -12.16 5.53 8.78
N SER A 317 -12.84 4.61 9.45
CA SER A 317 -12.32 3.99 10.69
C SER A 317 -11.04 3.19 10.48
N THR A 318 -10.83 2.63 9.27
CA THR A 318 -9.64 1.82 8.96
C THR A 318 -8.46 2.67 8.47
N LEU A 319 -8.73 3.72 7.68
CA LEU A 319 -7.68 4.48 6.99
C LEU A 319 -7.37 5.84 7.62
N SER A 320 -8.29 6.41 8.41
CA SER A 320 -7.98 7.65 9.14
C SER A 320 -7.05 7.37 10.32
N GLY A 321 -6.14 8.28 10.58
CA GLY A 321 -5.21 8.24 11.71
C GLY A 321 -4.58 9.61 11.93
N ALA A 322 -4.10 9.88 13.14
CA ALA A 322 -3.48 11.14 13.49
C ALA A 322 -2.10 11.28 12.83
N ASP A 323 -1.36 10.17 12.73
CA ASP A 323 0.00 10.15 12.21
C ASP A 323 0.05 9.49 10.83
N MET A 324 1.04 9.91 10.03
CA MET A 324 1.33 9.26 8.75
C MET A 324 1.91 7.87 8.97
N PRO A 325 1.51 6.85 8.17
CA PRO A 325 2.05 5.50 8.31
C PRO A 325 3.56 5.47 8.08
N ALA A 326 4.27 4.75 8.95
CA ALA A 326 5.72 4.57 8.84
C ALA A 326 6.13 3.54 7.77
N ALA A 327 5.18 2.88 7.11
CA ALA A 327 5.38 2.00 5.97
C ALA A 327 4.25 2.19 4.96
N THR A 328 4.58 2.23 3.68
CA THR A 328 3.63 2.43 2.59
C THR A 328 3.76 1.37 1.50
N ARG A 329 4.79 0.54 1.58
CA ARG A 329 5.14 -0.49 0.59
C ARG A 329 5.53 -1.80 1.27
N LEU A 330 5.31 -2.91 0.59
CA LEU A 330 5.68 -4.25 1.08
C LEU A 330 7.16 -4.31 1.50
N ARG A 331 8.09 -3.75 0.72
CA ARG A 331 9.51 -3.74 1.06
C ARG A 331 9.82 -2.99 2.38
N HIS A 332 9.02 -1.95 2.73
CA HIS A 332 9.14 -1.27 4.03
C HIS A 332 8.70 -2.21 5.15
N ILE A 333 7.55 -2.88 4.98
CA ILE A 333 7.02 -3.85 5.94
C ILE A 333 8.01 -4.99 6.15
N GLU A 334 8.57 -5.56 5.09
CA GLU A 334 9.58 -6.63 5.15
C GLU A 334 10.87 -6.17 5.87
N GLY A 335 11.34 -4.95 5.56
CA GLY A 335 12.50 -4.35 6.21
C GLY A 335 12.28 -4.10 7.70
N LEU A 336 11.12 -3.55 8.07
CA LEU A 336 10.74 -3.32 9.47
C LEU A 336 10.55 -4.63 10.23
N SER A 337 9.90 -5.63 9.62
CA SER A 337 9.73 -6.97 10.20
C SER A 337 11.08 -7.63 10.46
N SER A 338 11.99 -7.59 9.48
CA SER A 338 13.34 -8.12 9.64
C SER A 338 14.11 -7.42 10.76
N ALA A 339 14.04 -6.08 10.81
CA ALA A 339 14.69 -5.31 11.87
C ALA A 339 14.13 -5.69 13.25
N ARG A 340 12.81 -5.76 13.38
CA ARG A 340 12.13 -6.15 14.62
C ARG A 340 12.51 -7.56 15.06
N ASP A 341 12.57 -8.53 14.16
CA ASP A 341 12.92 -9.92 14.48
C ASP A 341 14.38 -10.03 14.95
N PHE A 342 15.30 -9.27 14.36
CA PHE A 342 16.67 -9.19 14.85
C PHE A 342 16.73 -8.58 16.26
N LEU A 343 15.94 -7.54 16.56
CA LEU A 343 15.94 -6.93 17.89
C LEU A 343 15.33 -7.86 18.97
N VAL A 344 14.30 -8.63 18.62
CA VAL A 344 13.76 -9.66 19.53
C VAL A 344 14.80 -10.74 19.83
N ARG A 345 15.60 -11.12 18.82
CA ARG A 345 16.72 -12.04 19.01
C ARG A 345 17.82 -11.41 19.87
N ALA A 346 18.12 -10.13 19.65
CA ALA A 346 19.08 -9.39 20.46
C ALA A 346 18.68 -9.35 21.94
N ASP A 347 17.40 -9.09 22.28
CA ASP A 347 16.91 -9.15 23.66
C ASP A 347 17.12 -10.53 24.29
N ALA A 348 16.79 -11.59 23.57
CA ALA A 348 17.03 -12.95 24.03
C ALA A 348 18.53 -13.28 24.19
N ALA A 349 19.39 -12.74 23.30
CA ALA A 349 20.82 -12.95 23.30
C ALA A 349 21.55 -12.20 24.43
N LEU A 350 20.99 -11.13 25.00
CA LEU A 350 21.58 -10.40 26.13
C LEU A 350 21.94 -11.32 27.31
N ALA A 351 21.14 -12.36 27.56
CA ALA A 351 21.41 -13.33 28.60
C ALA A 351 22.56 -14.31 28.26
N LEU A 352 22.95 -14.40 26.98
CA LEU A 352 23.99 -15.32 26.48
C LEU A 352 25.34 -14.62 26.28
N GLY A 353 25.34 -13.30 26.03
CA GLY A 353 26.53 -12.48 25.85
C GLY A 353 26.22 -11.23 25.02
N ALA A 354 26.87 -10.12 25.34
CA ALA A 354 26.72 -8.83 24.68
C ALA A 354 27.12 -8.87 23.20
N GLU A 355 28.11 -9.71 22.84
CA GLU A 355 28.60 -9.84 21.46
C GLU A 355 27.52 -10.36 20.50
N LEU A 356 26.74 -11.36 20.94
CA LEU A 356 25.65 -11.92 20.14
C LEU A 356 24.52 -10.91 19.96
N ALA A 357 24.17 -10.19 21.05
CA ALA A 357 23.17 -9.13 21.00
C ALA A 357 23.61 -7.98 20.07
N ALA A 358 24.88 -7.56 20.14
CA ALA A 358 25.44 -6.52 19.30
C ALA A 358 25.38 -6.87 17.81
N GLU A 359 25.65 -8.12 17.43
CA GLU A 359 25.55 -8.54 16.03
C GLU A 359 24.11 -8.49 15.53
N ASP A 360 23.13 -8.95 16.31
CA ASP A 360 21.72 -8.85 15.93
C ASP A 360 21.24 -7.37 15.81
N VAL A 361 21.73 -6.48 16.70
CA VAL A 361 21.45 -5.02 16.57
C VAL A 361 22.08 -4.44 15.30
N ARG A 362 23.29 -4.85 14.90
CA ARG A 362 23.89 -4.45 13.62
C ARG A 362 23.07 -4.94 12.43
N LEU A 363 22.55 -6.17 12.47
CA LEU A 363 21.66 -6.71 11.42
C LEU A 363 20.35 -5.92 11.32
N ALA A 364 19.76 -5.53 12.45
CA ALA A 364 18.58 -4.67 12.50
C ALA A 364 18.88 -3.29 11.86
N ALA A 365 20.01 -2.68 12.17
CA ALA A 365 20.41 -1.40 11.56
C ALA A 365 20.53 -1.52 10.04
N ARG A 366 21.18 -2.56 9.54
CA ARG A 366 21.30 -2.83 8.10
C ARG A 366 19.92 -3.02 7.43
N ALA A 367 18.97 -3.69 8.11
CA ALA A 367 17.61 -3.86 7.58
C ALA A 367 16.91 -2.50 7.41
N LEU A 368 17.01 -1.59 8.38
CA LEU A 368 16.48 -0.22 8.26
C LEU A 368 17.20 0.61 7.19
N GLU A 369 18.52 0.50 7.08
CA GLU A 369 19.31 1.23 6.07
C GLU A 369 18.98 0.81 4.63
N ARG A 370 18.57 -0.43 4.40
CA ARG A 370 18.06 -0.89 3.11
C ARG A 370 16.76 -0.20 2.71
N ILE A 371 15.90 0.15 3.66
CA ILE A 371 14.64 0.84 3.36
C ILE A 371 14.91 2.22 2.77
N THR A 372 15.84 2.97 3.35
CA THR A 372 16.20 4.32 2.88
C THR A 372 17.20 4.32 1.72
N GLY A 373 17.73 3.15 1.34
CA GLY A 373 18.65 3.02 0.23
C GLY A 373 20.11 3.37 0.56
N ARG A 374 20.50 3.34 1.84
CA ARG A 374 21.90 3.60 2.24
C ARG A 374 22.85 2.43 2.00
N ILE A 375 22.31 1.20 1.93
CA ILE A 375 23.09 -0.04 1.75
C ILE A 375 22.34 -0.99 0.80
N GLY A 376 23.08 -1.63 -0.13
CA GLY A 376 22.61 -2.81 -0.90
C GLY A 376 21.53 -2.53 -1.94
N THR A 377 21.65 -1.46 -2.68
CA THR A 377 20.53 -0.84 -3.41
C THR A 377 20.35 -1.24 -4.87
N GLU A 378 21.32 -1.85 -5.55
CA GLU A 378 21.26 -2.01 -7.02
C GLU A 378 20.04 -2.79 -7.52
N GLU A 379 19.70 -3.92 -6.89
CA GLU A 379 18.52 -4.71 -7.28
C GLU A 379 17.21 -3.98 -6.98
N VAL A 380 17.14 -3.31 -5.82
CA VAL A 380 15.97 -2.53 -5.41
C VAL A 380 15.79 -1.31 -6.31
N LEU A 381 16.88 -0.62 -6.67
CA LEU A 381 16.85 0.51 -7.60
C LEU A 381 16.28 0.11 -8.96
N GLY A 382 16.68 -1.05 -9.50
CA GLY A 382 16.15 -1.57 -10.75
C GLY A 382 14.64 -1.72 -10.73
N GLN A 383 14.06 -2.23 -9.63
CA GLN A 383 12.62 -2.43 -9.49
C GLN A 383 11.88 -1.11 -9.26
N VAL A 384 12.37 -0.24 -8.38
CA VAL A 384 11.74 1.04 -8.07
C VAL A 384 11.67 1.91 -9.33
N PHE A 385 12.79 2.08 -10.05
CA PHE A 385 12.84 2.98 -11.21
C PHE A 385 12.18 2.39 -12.47
N ALA A 386 12.05 1.06 -12.59
CA ALA A 386 11.33 0.45 -13.70
C ALA A 386 9.83 0.79 -13.73
N SER A 387 9.24 1.13 -12.60
CA SER A 387 7.83 1.54 -12.49
C SER A 387 7.57 3.01 -12.88
N PHE A 388 8.62 3.81 -13.07
CA PHE A 388 8.49 5.23 -13.41
C PHE A 388 8.17 5.45 -14.90
N CYS A 389 7.51 6.58 -15.19
CA CYS A 389 7.37 7.06 -16.56
C CYS A 389 8.71 7.52 -17.16
N ILE A 390 8.84 7.42 -18.50
CA ILE A 390 9.99 7.97 -19.24
C ILE A 390 10.00 9.50 -19.06
N GLY A 391 11.15 10.06 -18.70
CA GLY A 391 11.32 11.50 -18.52
C GLY A 391 11.17 12.02 -17.09
N LYS A 392 11.10 11.11 -16.10
CA LYS A 392 11.05 11.46 -14.67
C LYS A 392 12.15 10.80 -13.87
#